data_600953a29e814f8356e20e662c6bf706
#
_entry.id   600953a29e814f8356e20e662c6bf706
#
_cell.length_a   1.000
_cell.length_b   1.000
_cell.length_c   1.000
_cell.angle_alpha   90.00
_cell.angle_beta   90.00
_cell.angle_gamma   90.00
#
_symmetry.space_group_name_H-M   'P 1'
#
loop_
_entity.id
_entity.type
_entity.pdbx_description
1 polymer ?
#
loop_
_entity_poly.entity_id
_entity_poly.type
_entity_poly.pdbx_seq_one_letter_code
_entity_poly.pdbx_strand_id
1 'polypeptide(L)'
;HGNGPQVGNIMIQVELSRGAAPALPLDVMGADIQGGLGYMIARVLRDKLRARGLDLPVCCMLSMVEVRADDPSLGEPTKFVGPVFEASQVDACRARGWVMKEDRGRGWRRVVPSPEPIGIVERRELATLLDAGAVVISGGGGGIPVYRAADGTLAGFEGVIDKDHASAVLALEIGAPELFILTGVEQVMLDYATPAARAVARMTAAE
;
A
#
# COMPACT_ATOMS: atom_id res chain seq x y z
N HIS A 1 -7.34 -3.37 -0.07
CA HIS A 1 -7.62 -2.50 -1.23
C HIS A 1 -6.35 -1.75 -1.67
N GLY A 2 -6.27 -1.37 -2.98
CA GLY A 2 -5.23 -0.49 -3.47
C GLY A 2 -5.52 0.98 -3.13
N ASN A 3 -4.49 1.84 -3.15
CA ASN A 3 -4.58 3.26 -2.81
C ASN A 3 -3.68 4.19 -3.66
N GLY A 4 -3.07 3.68 -4.72
CA GLY A 4 -2.10 4.44 -5.52
C GLY A 4 -2.61 5.82 -6.00
N PRO A 5 -3.81 5.93 -6.61
CA PRO A 5 -4.37 7.22 -7.01
C PRO A 5 -4.60 8.17 -5.83
N GLN A 6 -5.03 7.65 -4.68
CA GLN A 6 -5.31 8.44 -3.48
C GLN A 6 -4.01 8.98 -2.86
N VAL A 7 -2.94 8.17 -2.82
CA VAL A 7 -1.60 8.65 -2.42
C VAL A 7 -1.17 9.81 -3.32
N GLY A 8 -1.35 9.70 -4.64
CA GLY A 8 -1.07 10.77 -5.56
C GLY A 8 -1.85 12.05 -5.25
N ASN A 9 -3.15 11.93 -4.98
CA ASN A 9 -4.01 13.06 -4.70
C ASN A 9 -3.64 13.77 -3.39
N ILE A 10 -3.39 13.03 -2.30
CA ILE A 10 -3.00 13.64 -1.02
C ILE A 10 -1.62 14.31 -1.13
N MET A 11 -0.69 13.73 -1.88
CA MET A 11 0.61 14.36 -2.15
C MET A 11 0.46 15.70 -2.88
N ILE A 12 -0.46 15.80 -3.85
CA ILE A 12 -0.77 17.08 -4.53
C ILE A 12 -1.35 18.08 -3.52
N GLN A 13 -2.27 17.66 -2.66
CA GLN A 13 -2.86 18.53 -1.64
C GLN A 13 -1.80 19.06 -0.67
N VAL A 14 -0.92 18.19 -0.18
CA VAL A 14 0.20 18.56 0.71
C VAL A 14 1.15 19.55 0.00
N GLU A 15 1.44 19.34 -1.27
CA GLU A 15 2.30 20.25 -2.02
C GLU A 15 1.64 21.62 -2.24
N LEU A 16 0.35 21.66 -2.57
CA LEU A 16 -0.41 22.91 -2.76
C LEU A 16 -0.57 23.69 -1.44
N SER A 17 -0.64 23.00 -0.30
CA SER A 17 -0.75 23.63 1.03
C SER A 17 0.59 24.01 1.65
N ARG A 18 1.70 23.80 0.94
CA ARG A 18 3.04 24.10 1.43
C ARG A 18 3.17 25.56 1.89
N GLY A 19 3.63 25.74 3.12
CA GLY A 19 3.74 27.04 3.76
C GLY A 19 2.44 27.55 4.42
N ALA A 20 1.30 26.94 4.15
CA ALA A 20 0.02 27.26 4.80
C ALA A 20 -0.39 26.22 5.85
N ALA A 21 0.06 24.96 5.68
CA ALA A 21 -0.18 23.88 6.63
C ALA A 21 1.10 23.07 6.86
N PRO A 22 1.22 22.35 7.98
CA PRO A 22 2.31 21.41 8.21
C PRO A 22 2.36 20.34 7.11
N ALA A 23 3.58 19.97 6.68
CA ALA A 23 3.77 18.87 5.77
C ALA A 23 3.43 17.54 6.47
N LEU A 24 2.70 16.67 5.79
CA LEU A 24 2.42 15.32 6.27
C LEU A 24 3.51 14.36 5.80
N PRO A 25 4.08 13.53 6.69
CA PRO A 25 4.92 12.39 6.31
C PRO A 25 4.14 11.36 5.47
N LEU A 26 4.84 10.56 4.68
CA LEU A 26 4.21 9.62 3.75
C LEU A 26 3.44 8.50 4.45
N ASP A 27 3.93 8.03 5.59
CA ASP A 27 3.26 7.06 6.46
C ASP A 27 1.93 7.58 7.00
N VAL A 28 1.90 8.86 7.44
CA VAL A 28 0.67 9.53 7.91
C VAL A 28 -0.32 9.71 6.75
N MET A 29 0.14 10.09 5.55
CA MET A 29 -0.71 10.12 4.36
C MET A 29 -1.34 8.75 4.08
N GLY A 30 -0.56 7.67 4.27
CA GLY A 30 -1.03 6.29 4.17
C GLY A 30 -2.14 5.97 5.17
N ALA A 31 -1.98 6.41 6.43
CA ALA A 31 -2.98 6.22 7.48
C ALA A 31 -4.29 6.96 7.19
N ASP A 32 -4.22 8.22 6.77
CA ASP A 32 -5.39 9.02 6.37
C ASP A 32 -6.16 8.35 5.24
N ILE A 33 -5.44 7.81 4.25
CA ILE A 33 -6.06 7.10 3.12
C ILE A 33 -6.69 5.80 3.58
N GLN A 34 -6.05 5.03 4.46
CA GLN A 34 -6.66 3.81 5.03
C GLN A 34 -7.97 4.15 5.72
N GLY A 35 -8.00 5.19 6.55
CA GLY A 35 -9.20 5.64 7.24
C GLY A 35 -10.30 6.07 6.26
N GLY A 36 -9.99 6.91 5.30
CA GLY A 36 -10.95 7.44 4.33
C GLY A 36 -11.54 6.36 3.41
N LEU A 37 -10.70 5.52 2.81
CA LEU A 37 -11.15 4.41 1.96
C LEU A 37 -11.86 3.34 2.78
N GLY A 38 -11.32 2.98 3.96
CA GLY A 38 -11.92 2.02 4.87
C GLY A 38 -13.34 2.42 5.29
N TYR A 39 -13.55 3.70 5.61
CA TYR A 39 -14.87 4.24 5.88
C TYR A 39 -15.84 4.03 4.70
N MET A 40 -15.43 4.41 3.48
CA MET A 40 -16.28 4.27 2.30
C MET A 40 -16.62 2.80 2.02
N ILE A 41 -15.64 1.91 2.11
CA ILE A 41 -15.82 0.47 1.88
C ILE A 41 -16.75 -0.10 2.97
N ALA A 42 -16.49 0.19 4.25
CA ALA A 42 -17.29 -0.33 5.37
C ALA A 42 -18.77 0.07 5.25
N ARG A 43 -19.02 1.33 4.89
CA ARG A 43 -20.38 1.85 4.70
C ARG A 43 -21.11 1.09 3.59
N VAL A 44 -20.50 1.00 2.41
CA VAL A 44 -21.12 0.32 1.27
C VAL A 44 -21.27 -1.19 1.52
N LEU A 45 -20.28 -1.81 2.16
CA LEU A 45 -20.32 -3.24 2.46
C LEU A 45 -21.43 -3.60 3.43
N ARG A 46 -21.62 -2.80 4.50
CA ARG A 46 -22.74 -2.99 5.46
C ARG A 46 -24.09 -2.96 4.74
N ASP A 47 -24.30 -1.99 3.84
CA ASP A 47 -25.55 -1.89 3.08
C ASP A 47 -25.75 -3.12 2.16
N LYS A 48 -24.69 -3.59 1.53
CA LYS A 48 -24.75 -4.77 0.66
C LYS A 48 -24.98 -6.08 1.42
N LEU A 49 -24.38 -6.24 2.57
CA LEU A 49 -24.60 -7.39 3.44
C LEU A 49 -26.06 -7.41 3.95
N ARG A 50 -26.52 -6.28 4.48
CA ARG A 50 -27.92 -6.13 4.95
C ARG A 50 -28.93 -6.44 3.85
N ALA A 51 -28.71 -5.95 2.63
CA ALA A 51 -29.58 -6.22 1.48
C ALA A 51 -29.64 -7.72 1.10
N ARG A 52 -28.67 -8.52 1.55
CA ARG A 52 -28.61 -9.98 1.39
C ARG A 52 -29.08 -10.75 2.62
N GLY A 53 -29.60 -10.07 3.63
CA GLY A 53 -30.01 -10.69 4.89
C GLY A 53 -28.84 -11.19 5.76
N LEU A 54 -27.63 -10.70 5.50
CA LEU A 54 -26.43 -11.06 6.27
C LEU A 54 -26.17 -9.98 7.34
N ASP A 55 -26.21 -10.37 8.61
CA ASP A 55 -25.90 -9.53 9.76
C ASP A 55 -24.48 -9.85 10.24
N LEU A 56 -23.48 -9.37 9.50
CA LEU A 56 -22.07 -9.54 9.83
C LEU A 56 -21.47 -8.22 10.33
N PRO A 57 -20.72 -8.25 11.44
CA PRO A 57 -19.94 -7.09 11.86
C PRO A 57 -18.94 -6.70 10.77
N VAL A 58 -18.83 -5.41 10.47
CA VAL A 58 -17.82 -4.88 9.55
C VAL A 58 -16.96 -3.88 10.31
N CYS A 59 -15.66 -4.09 10.31
CA CYS A 59 -14.68 -3.23 10.96
C CYS A 59 -13.65 -2.71 9.94
N CYS A 60 -13.26 -1.45 10.09
CA CYS A 60 -12.07 -0.92 9.43
C CYS A 60 -10.98 -0.75 10.49
N MET A 61 -9.83 -1.35 10.25
CA MET A 61 -8.67 -1.30 11.12
C MET A 61 -7.49 -0.72 10.37
N LEU A 62 -6.86 0.30 10.92
CA LEU A 62 -5.57 0.78 10.45
C LEU A 62 -4.53 -0.32 10.67
N SER A 63 -3.67 -0.52 9.70
CA SER A 63 -2.69 -1.60 9.74
C SER A 63 -1.30 -1.05 9.50
N MET A 64 -0.45 -1.21 10.50
CA MET A 64 0.98 -0.95 10.40
C MET A 64 1.68 -2.22 9.93
N VAL A 65 2.57 -2.05 8.95
CA VAL A 65 3.36 -3.14 8.37
C VAL A 65 4.81 -2.93 8.73
N GLU A 66 5.35 -3.86 9.50
CA GLU A 66 6.75 -3.79 9.95
C GLU A 66 7.68 -4.13 8.78
N VAL A 67 8.71 -3.30 8.63
CA VAL A 67 9.78 -3.45 7.63
C VAL A 67 11.14 -3.33 8.34
N ARG A 68 12.21 -3.68 7.66
CA ARG A 68 13.55 -3.51 8.21
C ARG A 68 13.98 -2.04 8.19
N ALA A 69 14.58 -1.56 9.26
CA ALA A 69 15.13 -0.20 9.33
C ALA A 69 16.27 0.03 8.32
N ASP A 70 16.99 -1.04 7.94
CA ASP A 70 18.11 -1.06 7.00
C ASP A 70 17.73 -1.69 5.64
N ASP A 71 16.46 -1.61 5.25
CA ASP A 71 15.98 -2.22 4.00
C ASP A 71 16.78 -1.71 2.79
N PRO A 72 17.24 -2.61 1.89
CA PRO A 72 18.04 -2.22 0.72
C PRO A 72 17.35 -1.21 -0.21
N SER A 73 16.03 -1.17 -0.24
CA SER A 73 15.26 -0.21 -1.05
C SER A 73 15.51 1.25 -0.68
N LEU A 74 16.04 1.52 0.53
CA LEU A 74 16.46 2.87 0.94
C LEU A 74 17.57 3.42 0.03
N GLY A 75 18.50 2.57 -0.38
CA GLY A 75 19.60 2.95 -1.28
C GLY A 75 19.17 3.08 -2.74
N GLU A 76 18.09 2.40 -3.13
CA GLU A 76 17.60 2.38 -4.51
C GLU A 76 16.08 2.51 -4.58
N PRO A 77 15.52 3.71 -4.38
CA PRO A 77 14.08 3.94 -4.51
C PRO A 77 13.56 3.63 -5.92
N THR A 78 12.50 2.83 -6.00
CA THR A 78 11.93 2.37 -7.28
C THR A 78 10.42 2.59 -7.40
N LYS A 79 9.69 2.74 -6.29
CA LYS A 79 8.22 2.83 -6.31
C LYS A 79 7.78 4.22 -6.73
N PHE A 80 7.16 4.32 -7.89
CA PHE A 80 6.59 5.58 -8.39
C PHE A 80 5.40 6.01 -7.52
N VAL A 81 5.43 7.26 -7.06
CA VAL A 81 4.37 7.87 -6.26
C VAL A 81 4.05 9.28 -6.75
N GLY A 82 2.85 9.75 -6.45
CA GLY A 82 2.45 11.12 -6.73
C GLY A 82 2.22 11.46 -8.20
N PRO A 83 2.11 12.76 -8.50
CA PRO A 83 1.82 13.28 -9.83
C PRO A 83 2.99 13.11 -10.79
N VAL A 84 2.69 13.32 -12.07
CA VAL A 84 3.68 13.47 -13.14
C VAL A 84 4.17 14.93 -13.17
N PHE A 85 5.47 15.11 -13.37
CA PHE A 85 6.13 16.39 -13.51
C PHE A 85 6.78 16.51 -14.89
N GLU A 86 6.84 17.73 -15.41
CA GLU A 86 7.60 18.04 -16.59
C GLU A 86 9.11 18.05 -16.29
N ALA A 87 9.93 17.80 -17.31
CA ALA A 87 11.39 17.80 -17.15
C ALA A 87 11.94 19.09 -16.54
N SER A 88 11.33 20.25 -16.86
CA SER A 88 11.70 21.56 -16.30
C SER A 88 11.46 21.72 -14.80
N GLN A 89 10.64 20.84 -14.18
CA GLN A 89 10.31 20.87 -12.76
C GLN A 89 11.21 19.94 -11.91
N VAL A 90 11.96 19.06 -12.57
CA VAL A 90 12.73 17.99 -11.89
C VAL A 90 13.77 18.53 -10.94
N ASP A 91 14.52 19.56 -11.33
CA ASP A 91 15.57 20.12 -10.47
C ASP A 91 15.00 20.79 -9.22
N ALA A 92 13.84 21.45 -9.33
CA ALA A 92 13.13 21.98 -8.17
C ALA A 92 12.63 20.87 -7.23
N CYS A 93 12.22 19.73 -7.77
CA CYS A 93 11.84 18.56 -6.97
C CYS A 93 13.05 17.93 -6.28
N ARG A 94 14.18 17.78 -6.98
CA ARG A 94 15.44 17.28 -6.42
C ARG A 94 15.99 18.19 -5.31
N ALA A 95 15.89 19.50 -5.46
CA ALA A 95 16.29 20.48 -4.44
C ALA A 95 15.47 20.32 -3.14
N ARG A 96 14.31 19.66 -3.18
CA ARG A 96 13.49 19.29 -2.02
C ARG A 96 13.85 17.94 -1.43
N GLY A 97 14.90 17.28 -1.91
CA GLY A 97 15.33 15.95 -1.47
C GLY A 97 14.56 14.79 -2.12
N TRP A 98 13.77 15.04 -3.16
CA TRP A 98 13.04 13.97 -3.84
C TRP A 98 13.91 13.25 -4.85
N VAL A 99 13.83 11.93 -4.86
CA VAL A 99 14.40 11.11 -5.94
C VAL A 99 13.41 11.08 -7.09
N MET A 100 13.85 11.53 -8.27
CA MET A 100 13.02 11.64 -9.46
C MET A 100 13.51 10.67 -10.53
N LYS A 101 12.61 9.85 -11.07
CA LYS A 101 12.87 8.95 -12.21
C LYS A 101 11.87 9.21 -13.32
N GLU A 102 12.30 8.94 -14.56
CA GLU A 102 11.40 9.00 -15.72
C GLU A 102 10.48 7.77 -15.74
N ASP A 103 9.19 8.01 -15.75
CA ASP A 103 8.16 6.99 -15.97
C ASP A 103 7.88 6.97 -17.48
N ARG A 104 8.45 5.97 -18.17
CA ARG A 104 8.51 5.90 -19.64
C ARG A 104 7.16 6.17 -20.28
N GLY A 105 7.11 7.18 -21.14
CA GLY A 105 5.92 7.60 -21.87
C GLY A 105 4.91 8.42 -21.05
N ARG A 106 5.23 8.76 -19.78
CA ARG A 106 4.36 9.56 -18.91
C ARG A 106 4.98 10.85 -18.40
N GLY A 107 6.32 10.92 -18.30
CA GLY A 107 7.06 12.05 -17.74
C GLY A 107 7.82 11.68 -16.47
N TRP A 108 8.15 12.65 -15.65
CA TRP A 108 8.95 12.45 -14.44
C TRP A 108 8.07 12.26 -13.20
N ARG A 109 8.45 11.33 -12.34
CA ARG A 109 7.73 11.09 -11.07
C ARG A 109 8.70 10.91 -9.92
N ARG A 110 8.23 11.25 -8.72
CA ARG A 110 8.93 10.90 -7.49
C ARG A 110 8.96 9.39 -7.35
N VAL A 111 10.10 8.85 -6.92
CA VAL A 111 10.22 7.46 -6.47
C VAL A 111 10.58 7.43 -5.00
N VAL A 112 10.04 6.45 -4.30
CA VAL A 112 10.29 6.19 -2.88
C VAL A 112 10.74 4.75 -2.68
N PRO A 113 11.36 4.41 -1.55
CA PRO A 113 11.64 3.03 -1.18
C PRO A 113 10.38 2.16 -1.21
N SER A 114 10.55 0.90 -1.59
CA SER A 114 9.49 -0.12 -1.52
C SER A 114 10.03 -1.30 -0.71
N PRO A 115 10.04 -1.18 0.63
CA PRO A 115 10.63 -2.19 1.49
C PRO A 115 9.81 -3.47 1.51
N GLU A 116 10.48 -4.59 1.81
CA GLU A 116 9.82 -5.87 2.01
C GLU A 116 9.07 -5.90 3.34
N PRO A 117 7.78 -6.30 3.35
CA PRO A 117 7.02 -6.47 4.58
C PRO A 117 7.53 -7.71 5.34
N ILE A 118 7.77 -7.56 6.64
CA ILE A 118 8.21 -8.65 7.50
C ILE A 118 7.18 -9.08 8.54
N GLY A 119 6.13 -8.29 8.75
CA GLY A 119 5.04 -8.63 9.66
C GLY A 119 3.96 -7.54 9.73
N ILE A 120 2.82 -7.91 10.28
CA ILE A 120 1.70 -7.00 10.56
C ILE A 120 1.66 -6.74 12.06
N VAL A 121 1.72 -5.48 12.45
CA VAL A 121 1.76 -5.11 13.89
C VAL A 121 0.48 -5.58 14.58
N GLU A 122 -0.68 -5.32 13.98
CA GLU A 122 -2.00 -5.63 14.55
C GLU A 122 -2.52 -7.04 14.21
N ARG A 123 -1.64 -8.00 13.90
CA ARG A 123 -2.04 -9.36 13.52
C ARG A 123 -2.92 -10.08 14.54
N ARG A 124 -2.69 -9.82 15.85
CA ARG A 124 -3.47 -10.46 16.94
C ARG A 124 -4.87 -9.88 17.04
N GLU A 125 -4.98 -8.57 16.94
CA GLU A 125 -6.24 -7.83 16.95
C GLU A 125 -7.08 -8.24 15.74
N LEU A 126 -6.45 -8.36 14.58
CA LEU A 126 -7.09 -8.81 13.35
C LEU A 126 -7.62 -10.24 13.49
N ALA A 127 -6.80 -11.17 13.99
CA ALA A 127 -7.22 -12.54 14.23
C ALA A 127 -8.42 -12.60 15.19
N THR A 128 -8.39 -11.82 16.28
CA THR A 128 -9.50 -11.74 17.23
C THR A 128 -10.81 -11.28 16.60
N LEU A 129 -10.76 -10.27 15.72
CA LEU A 129 -11.93 -9.79 15.00
C LEU A 129 -12.47 -10.83 14.02
N LEU A 130 -11.58 -11.53 13.31
CA LEU A 130 -11.95 -12.59 12.39
C LEU A 130 -12.59 -13.79 13.12
N ASP A 131 -12.02 -14.22 14.25
CA ASP A 131 -12.58 -15.29 15.10
C ASP A 131 -13.96 -14.93 15.66
N ALA A 132 -14.20 -13.62 15.86
CA ALA A 132 -15.53 -13.12 16.24
C ALA A 132 -16.51 -13.03 15.05
N GLY A 133 -16.12 -13.48 13.87
CA GLY A 133 -16.96 -13.48 12.66
C GLY A 133 -17.07 -12.13 11.96
N ALA A 134 -16.17 -11.18 12.24
CA ALA A 134 -16.19 -9.87 11.60
C ALA A 134 -15.57 -9.93 10.19
N VAL A 135 -16.11 -9.11 9.30
CA VAL A 135 -15.45 -8.75 8.03
C VAL A 135 -14.54 -7.55 8.32
N VAL A 136 -13.24 -7.75 8.16
CA VAL A 136 -12.25 -6.71 8.49
C VAL A 136 -11.67 -6.11 7.22
N ILE A 137 -11.70 -4.78 7.14
CA ILE A 137 -11.04 -3.98 6.10
C ILE A 137 -9.71 -3.53 6.69
N SER A 138 -8.61 -4.02 6.13
CA SER A 138 -7.25 -3.85 6.65
C SER A 138 -6.25 -3.66 5.50
N GLY A 139 -5.06 -3.17 5.77
CA GLY A 139 -3.93 -3.18 4.85
C GLY A 139 -4.03 -2.25 3.64
N GLY A 140 -4.78 -1.19 3.68
CA GLY A 140 -4.96 -0.26 2.54
C GLY A 140 -3.66 0.15 1.84
N GLY A 141 -3.53 -0.16 0.54
CA GLY A 141 -2.24 -0.24 -0.13
C GLY A 141 -1.42 -1.38 0.45
N GLY A 142 -0.13 -1.18 0.65
CA GLY A 142 0.74 -2.13 1.37
C GLY A 142 0.74 -1.95 2.89
N GLY A 143 -0.20 -1.19 3.45
CA GLY A 143 -0.21 -0.83 4.87
C GLY A 143 0.63 0.42 5.18
N ILE A 144 0.65 0.83 6.46
CA ILE A 144 1.47 1.93 6.94
C ILE A 144 2.84 1.38 7.30
N PRO A 145 3.91 1.77 6.54
CA PRO A 145 5.23 1.21 6.80
C PRO A 145 5.82 1.76 8.10
N VAL A 146 6.23 0.86 8.97
CA VAL A 146 6.90 1.18 10.22
C VAL A 146 8.13 0.28 10.41
N TYR A 147 9.11 0.75 11.16
CA TYR A 147 10.23 -0.08 11.57
C TYR A 147 10.43 -0.01 13.09
N ARG A 148 11.07 -1.02 13.63
CA ARG A 148 11.41 -1.06 15.05
C ARG A 148 12.79 -0.46 15.27
N ALA A 149 12.85 0.64 16.01
CA ALA A 149 14.08 1.28 16.41
C ALA A 149 14.87 0.42 17.43
N ALA A 150 16.13 0.75 17.69
CA ALA A 150 17.00 0.00 18.59
C ALA A 150 16.48 -0.10 20.03
N ASP A 151 15.70 0.86 20.48
CA ASP A 151 15.03 0.86 21.78
C ASP A 151 13.70 0.12 21.81
N GLY A 152 13.30 -0.51 20.68
CA GLY A 152 12.05 -1.25 20.53
C GLY A 152 10.83 -0.42 20.18
N THR A 153 10.94 0.90 20.09
CA THR A 153 9.83 1.77 19.66
C THR A 153 9.54 1.64 18.17
N LEU A 154 8.28 1.87 17.78
CA LEU A 154 7.89 1.93 16.38
C LEU A 154 8.09 3.34 15.84
N ALA A 155 8.71 3.44 14.68
CA ALA A 155 8.89 4.69 13.94
C ALA A 155 8.35 4.53 12.51
N GLY A 156 7.82 5.62 11.94
CA GLY A 156 7.35 5.65 10.56
C GLY A 156 8.50 5.47 9.56
N PHE A 157 8.22 4.80 8.45
CA PHE A 157 9.17 4.60 7.36
C PHE A 157 8.70 5.36 6.12
N GLU A 158 9.58 6.19 5.57
CA GLU A 158 9.28 7.01 4.38
C GLU A 158 9.35 6.15 3.11
N GLY A 159 8.35 5.32 2.89
CA GLY A 159 8.25 4.40 1.76
C GLY A 159 6.83 3.95 1.47
N VAL A 160 6.67 3.12 0.45
CA VAL A 160 5.38 2.53 0.07
C VAL A 160 5.57 1.03 -0.21
N ILE A 161 5.00 0.21 0.65
CA ILE A 161 5.07 -1.25 0.54
C ILE A 161 4.21 -1.74 -0.63
N ASP A 162 4.64 -2.80 -1.29
CA ASP A 162 3.83 -3.45 -2.30
C ASP A 162 2.61 -4.15 -1.67
N LYS A 163 1.45 -3.89 -2.27
CA LYS A 163 0.15 -4.39 -1.79
C LYS A 163 0.08 -5.92 -1.79
N ASP A 164 0.61 -6.55 -2.81
CA ASP A 164 0.47 -7.99 -3.00
C ASP A 164 1.39 -8.73 -2.02
N HIS A 165 2.61 -8.22 -1.80
CA HIS A 165 3.54 -8.75 -0.78
C HIS A 165 2.96 -8.59 0.63
N ALA A 166 2.47 -7.39 0.99
CA ALA A 166 1.85 -7.17 2.30
C ALA A 166 0.61 -8.07 2.53
N SER A 167 -0.19 -8.27 1.48
CA SER A 167 -1.36 -9.16 1.57
C SER A 167 -0.97 -10.62 1.75
N ALA A 168 0.12 -11.06 1.13
CA ALA A 168 0.66 -12.42 1.32
C ALA A 168 1.17 -12.63 2.75
N VAL A 169 1.94 -11.68 3.29
CA VAL A 169 2.40 -11.72 4.68
C VAL A 169 1.22 -11.76 5.65
N LEU A 170 0.22 -10.88 5.44
CA LEU A 170 -0.98 -10.85 6.26
C LEU A 170 -1.72 -12.20 6.23
N ALA A 171 -1.95 -12.76 5.04
CA ALA A 171 -2.64 -14.04 4.87
C ALA A 171 -1.91 -15.17 5.62
N LEU A 172 -0.59 -15.22 5.54
CA LEU A 172 0.23 -16.21 6.27
C LEU A 172 0.12 -16.03 7.79
N GLU A 173 0.21 -14.80 8.29
CA GLU A 173 0.18 -14.51 9.74
C GLU A 173 -1.17 -14.80 10.41
N ILE A 174 -2.27 -14.62 9.67
CA ILE A 174 -3.62 -14.96 10.18
C ILE A 174 -4.06 -16.37 9.82
N GLY A 175 -3.22 -17.16 9.14
CA GLY A 175 -3.53 -18.53 8.74
C GLY A 175 -4.67 -18.62 7.72
N ALA A 176 -4.82 -17.62 6.83
CA ALA A 176 -5.85 -17.63 5.80
C ALA A 176 -5.62 -18.80 4.82
N PRO A 177 -6.62 -19.64 4.56
CA PRO A 177 -6.47 -20.79 3.65
C PRO A 177 -6.36 -20.38 2.18
N GLU A 178 -6.81 -19.18 1.84
CA GLU A 178 -6.86 -18.66 0.48
C GLU A 178 -6.60 -17.15 0.46
N LEU A 179 -5.98 -16.68 -0.61
CA LEU A 179 -5.77 -15.25 -0.90
C LEU A 179 -6.24 -14.96 -2.33
N PHE A 180 -7.19 -14.05 -2.46
CA PHE A 180 -7.67 -13.58 -3.76
C PHE A 180 -7.14 -12.19 -4.07
N ILE A 181 -6.39 -12.06 -5.16
CA ILE A 181 -5.90 -10.77 -5.65
C ILE A 181 -6.68 -10.40 -6.92
N LEU A 182 -7.54 -9.38 -6.80
CA LEU A 182 -8.29 -8.86 -7.94
C LEU A 182 -7.39 -7.97 -8.79
N THR A 183 -7.27 -8.29 -10.06
CA THR A 183 -6.40 -7.60 -11.02
C THR A 183 -7.15 -7.27 -12.31
N GLY A 184 -6.55 -6.43 -13.17
CA GLY A 184 -7.10 -6.06 -14.47
C GLY A 184 -6.79 -7.07 -15.59
N VAL A 185 -6.16 -8.19 -15.28
CA VAL A 185 -5.82 -9.26 -16.23
C VAL A 185 -6.45 -10.58 -15.78
N GLU A 186 -6.79 -11.45 -16.73
CA GLU A 186 -7.43 -12.74 -16.41
C GLU A 186 -6.46 -13.75 -15.79
N GLN A 187 -5.18 -13.67 -16.11
CA GLN A 187 -4.16 -14.61 -15.68
C GLN A 187 -2.83 -13.92 -15.46
N VAL A 188 -1.96 -14.54 -14.67
CA VAL A 188 -0.55 -14.13 -14.56
C VAL A 188 0.11 -14.25 -15.93
N MET A 189 0.90 -13.24 -16.30
CA MET A 189 1.62 -13.21 -17.55
C MET A 189 3.11 -13.31 -17.28
N LEU A 190 3.78 -14.30 -17.88
CA LEU A 190 5.23 -14.32 -17.98
C LEU A 190 5.67 -13.53 -19.23
N ASP A 191 6.85 -12.94 -19.17
CA ASP A 191 7.42 -12.09 -20.22
C ASP A 191 6.46 -10.97 -20.69
N TYR A 192 5.74 -10.39 -19.72
CA TYR A 192 4.74 -9.35 -19.97
C TYR A 192 5.28 -8.20 -20.81
N ALA A 193 4.46 -7.71 -21.75
CA ALA A 193 4.79 -6.67 -22.71
C ALA A 193 5.96 -6.99 -23.67
N THR A 194 6.27 -8.27 -23.87
CA THR A 194 7.20 -8.74 -24.90
C THR A 194 6.49 -9.62 -25.94
N PRO A 195 7.09 -9.88 -27.13
CA PRO A 195 6.54 -10.83 -28.08
C PRO A 195 6.43 -12.28 -27.55
N ALA A 196 7.16 -12.60 -26.47
CA ALA A 196 7.16 -13.92 -25.83
C ALA A 196 6.12 -14.01 -24.68
N ALA A 197 5.30 -12.98 -24.49
CA ALA A 197 4.31 -12.94 -23.40
C ALA A 197 3.37 -14.15 -23.47
N ARG A 198 3.24 -14.86 -22.34
CA ARG A 198 2.35 -16.01 -22.23
C ARG A 198 1.57 -15.99 -20.91
N ALA A 199 0.31 -16.35 -20.99
CA ALA A 199 -0.55 -16.48 -19.82
C ALA A 199 -0.27 -17.79 -19.09
N VAL A 200 -0.34 -17.74 -17.73
CA VAL A 200 -0.17 -18.88 -16.86
C VAL A 200 -1.43 -19.03 -16.01
N ALA A 201 -2.18 -20.08 -16.29
CA ALA A 201 -3.44 -20.36 -15.58
C ALA A 201 -3.20 -20.98 -14.19
N ARG A 202 -2.08 -21.66 -13.99
CA ARG A 202 -1.71 -22.35 -12.76
C ARG A 202 -0.20 -22.43 -12.63
N MET A 203 0.29 -22.14 -11.44
CA MET A 203 1.69 -22.29 -11.08
C MET A 203 1.80 -22.72 -9.61
N THR A 204 2.88 -23.37 -9.26
CA THR A 204 3.21 -23.68 -7.87
C THR A 204 3.99 -22.53 -7.23
N ALA A 205 4.11 -22.52 -5.90
CA ALA A 205 4.93 -21.52 -5.19
C ALA A 205 6.44 -21.63 -5.52
N ALA A 206 6.88 -22.77 -6.09
CA ALA A 206 8.27 -22.99 -6.49
C ALA A 206 8.57 -22.54 -7.94
N GLU A 207 7.54 -22.36 -8.77
CA GLU A 207 7.61 -21.81 -10.13
C GLU A 207 7.52 -20.30 -10.12
#